data_a4a802f216c38cdd32acde57daa0783f
#
_entry.id   a4a802f216c38cdd32acde57daa0783f
#
_cell.length_a   1.000
_cell.length_b   1.000
_cell.length_c   1.000
_cell.angle_alpha   90.00
_cell.angle_beta   90.00
_cell.angle_gamma   90.00
#
_symmetry.space_group_name_H-M   'P 1'
#
loop_
_entity.id
_entity.type
_entity.pdbx_description
1 polymer ?
#
loop_
_entity_poly.entity_id
_entity_poly.type
_entity_poly.pdbx_seq_one_letter_code
_entity_poly.pdbx_strand_id
1 'polypeptide(L)'
;IHTGAKTSAKGGFTTVICMANTSPTVDNIDTLKDNLNRASKEDIRIFQAAAISHSLKGQEEVDMAALKEAGACGFTDDGIPLLNAEFCYKAMEAAKALNVPVSLHEEDPAFIRNNGINHGKVSDELGIYGSPSIAEESLVARDCLLALRSGADVVIQHISSGVSVELVRTYKKLGANLHAEATPHHFSLTEDAVLKHGTLAKMNPPLRTEKDRQQII
;
A
#
# COMPACT_ATOMS: atom_id res chain seq x y z
N ILE A 1 16.27 8.45 -4.41
CA ILE A 1 15.91 9.28 -3.25
C ILE A 1 15.93 10.76 -3.62
N HIS A 2 17.05 11.34 -4.07
CA HIS A 2 17.22 12.77 -4.33
C HIS A 2 16.13 13.42 -5.21
N THR A 3 15.83 12.84 -6.38
CA THR A 3 14.79 13.37 -7.29
C THR A 3 13.40 13.31 -6.67
N GLY A 4 13.07 12.22 -5.96
CA GLY A 4 11.82 12.07 -5.22
C GLY A 4 11.70 13.09 -4.08
N ALA A 5 12.78 13.31 -3.33
CA ALA A 5 12.82 14.31 -2.26
C ALA A 5 12.53 15.72 -2.77
N LYS A 6 13.18 16.12 -3.88
CA LYS A 6 12.92 17.41 -4.53
C LYS A 6 11.49 17.57 -5.02
N THR A 7 10.93 16.51 -5.63
CA THR A 7 9.54 16.51 -6.10
C THR A 7 8.57 16.65 -4.93
N SER A 8 8.80 15.90 -3.85
CA SER A 8 7.99 15.96 -2.63
C SER A 8 8.05 17.35 -2.00
N ALA A 9 9.25 17.92 -1.84
CA ALA A 9 9.43 19.28 -1.31
C ALA A 9 8.69 20.31 -2.17
N LYS A 10 8.77 20.21 -3.50
CA LYS A 10 8.02 21.09 -4.40
C LYS A 10 6.51 20.93 -4.27
N GLY A 11 6.04 19.73 -3.96
CA GLY A 11 4.63 19.44 -3.68
C GLY A 11 4.16 19.86 -2.27
N GLY A 12 5.07 20.40 -1.44
CA GLY A 12 4.75 20.85 -0.07
C GLY A 12 4.92 19.76 1.00
N PHE A 13 5.43 18.57 0.65
CA PHE A 13 5.68 17.50 1.62
C PHE A 13 7.00 17.72 2.34
N THR A 14 6.95 17.80 3.67
CA THR A 14 8.13 17.97 4.54
C THR A 14 8.62 16.65 5.13
N THR A 15 7.84 15.59 4.99
CA THR A 15 8.14 14.25 5.47
C THR A 15 7.56 13.21 4.53
N VAL A 16 8.34 12.20 4.17
CA VAL A 16 7.91 11.08 3.33
C VAL A 16 8.45 9.77 3.87
N ILE A 17 7.78 8.67 3.55
CA ILE A 17 8.24 7.31 3.82
C ILE A 17 8.52 6.65 2.48
N CYS A 18 9.73 6.11 2.30
CA CYS A 18 10.09 5.32 1.13
C CYS A 18 9.68 3.87 1.35
N MET A 19 9.08 3.25 0.32
CA MET A 19 8.67 1.86 0.33
C MET A 19 9.84 0.91 0.07
N ALA A 20 9.64 -0.38 0.39
CA ALA A 20 10.68 -1.40 0.31
C ALA A 20 10.91 -1.95 -1.10
N ASN A 21 9.99 -1.73 -2.04
CA ASN A 21 9.95 -2.28 -3.40
C ASN A 21 10.95 -1.62 -4.36
N THR A 22 12.17 -1.47 -3.95
CA THR A 22 13.27 -0.91 -4.74
C THR A 22 14.15 -2.00 -5.37
N SER A 23 15.13 -1.63 -6.18
CA SER A 23 16.14 -2.54 -6.70
C SER A 23 17.53 -2.03 -6.29
N PRO A 24 18.21 -2.71 -5.35
CA PRO A 24 17.77 -3.90 -4.59
C PRO A 24 16.59 -3.61 -3.65
N THR A 25 15.84 -4.66 -3.29
CA THR A 25 14.77 -4.61 -2.27
C THR A 25 15.35 -4.29 -0.89
N VAL A 26 14.60 -3.54 -0.08
CA VAL A 26 15.02 -3.20 1.30
C VAL A 26 14.64 -4.33 2.25
N ASP A 27 15.24 -5.50 2.08
CA ASP A 27 15.01 -6.73 2.85
C ASP A 27 16.21 -7.15 3.70
N ASN A 28 17.23 -6.30 3.77
CA ASN A 28 18.45 -6.53 4.54
C ASN A 28 19.01 -5.20 5.07
N ILE A 29 19.88 -5.30 6.07
CA ILE A 29 20.43 -4.15 6.80
C ILE A 29 21.31 -3.27 5.90
N ASP A 30 22.08 -3.84 4.99
CA ASP A 30 23.00 -3.06 4.16
C ASP A 30 22.24 -2.15 3.19
N THR A 31 21.22 -2.68 2.53
CA THR A 31 20.34 -1.89 1.65
C THR A 31 19.58 -0.80 2.44
N LEU A 32 19.08 -1.14 3.63
CA LEU A 32 18.40 -0.18 4.50
C LEU A 32 19.33 0.97 4.89
N LYS A 33 20.55 0.66 5.36
CA LYS A 33 21.53 1.67 5.77
C LYS A 33 21.99 2.56 4.62
N ASP A 34 22.17 2.00 3.41
CA ASP A 34 22.50 2.81 2.23
C ASP A 34 21.38 3.82 1.93
N ASN A 35 20.12 3.37 1.93
CA ASN A 35 18.98 4.24 1.72
C ASN A 35 18.87 5.34 2.79
N LEU A 36 19.01 4.99 4.07
CA LEU A 36 18.98 5.98 5.15
C LEU A 36 20.14 6.99 5.07
N ASN A 37 21.34 6.55 4.71
CA ASN A 37 22.49 7.45 4.49
C ASN A 37 22.24 8.41 3.30
N ARG A 38 21.59 7.95 2.24
CA ARG A 38 21.20 8.81 1.13
C ARG A 38 20.08 9.78 1.51
N ALA A 39 19.10 9.30 2.28
CA ALA A 39 17.97 10.07 2.79
C ALA A 39 18.42 11.22 3.73
N SER A 40 19.43 10.98 4.57
CA SER A 40 19.95 11.97 5.53
C SER A 40 20.58 13.22 4.88
N LYS A 41 20.81 13.20 3.57
CA LYS A 41 21.41 14.31 2.80
C LYS A 41 20.36 15.20 2.14
N GLU A 42 19.07 14.89 2.31
CA GLU A 42 17.99 15.61 1.67
C GLU A 42 17.38 16.69 2.58
N ASP A 43 16.76 17.70 1.97
CA ASP A 43 16.20 18.86 2.69
C ASP A 43 14.88 18.55 3.41
N ILE A 44 14.25 17.41 3.13
CA ILE A 44 13.03 16.93 3.79
C ILE A 44 13.34 15.70 4.64
N ARG A 45 12.48 15.40 5.59
CA ARG A 45 12.60 14.17 6.38
C ARG A 45 12.16 12.97 5.56
N ILE A 46 13.03 11.97 5.46
CA ILE A 46 12.75 10.74 4.73
C ILE A 46 12.96 9.56 5.67
N PHE A 47 11.89 8.81 5.87
CA PHE A 47 11.93 7.53 6.57
C PHE A 47 11.94 6.39 5.56
N GLN A 48 12.40 5.21 5.97
CA GLN A 48 12.46 4.03 5.12
C GLN A 48 11.70 2.87 5.77
N ALA A 49 10.68 2.36 5.10
CA ALA A 49 10.07 1.08 5.42
C ALA A 49 10.92 -0.06 4.85
N ALA A 50 11.02 -1.17 5.58
CA ALA A 50 11.67 -2.38 5.11
C ALA A 50 10.63 -3.40 4.60
N ALA A 51 11.08 -4.40 3.85
CA ALA A 51 10.23 -5.49 3.39
C ALA A 51 9.76 -6.37 4.57
N ILE A 52 8.59 -6.97 4.43
CA ILE A 52 8.09 -8.03 5.33
C ILE A 52 8.74 -9.36 4.97
N SER A 53 8.89 -9.62 3.67
CA SER A 53 9.43 -10.87 3.17
C SER A 53 10.67 -10.67 2.28
N HIS A 54 11.56 -11.65 2.28
CA HIS A 54 12.72 -11.64 1.39
C HIS A 54 12.29 -11.56 -0.07
N SER A 55 12.86 -10.57 -0.79
CA SER A 55 12.58 -10.28 -2.21
C SER A 55 11.08 -10.05 -2.50
N LEU A 56 10.28 -9.65 -1.52
CA LEU A 56 8.83 -9.41 -1.61
C LEU A 56 8.04 -10.64 -2.08
N LYS A 57 8.44 -11.84 -1.69
CA LYS A 57 7.81 -13.09 -2.17
C LYS A 57 6.67 -13.60 -1.28
N GLY A 58 6.48 -13.00 -0.09
CA GLY A 58 5.45 -13.43 0.87
C GLY A 58 5.64 -14.86 1.39
N GLN A 59 6.87 -15.38 1.43
CA GLN A 59 7.20 -16.77 1.79
C GLN A 59 8.12 -16.89 2.99
N GLU A 60 9.15 -16.09 3.05
CA GLU A 60 10.16 -16.09 4.10
C GLU A 60 10.26 -14.69 4.72
N GLU A 61 10.04 -14.62 6.02
CA GLU A 61 10.06 -13.35 6.76
C GLU A 61 11.51 -12.85 6.92
N VAL A 62 11.70 -11.54 6.79
CA VAL A 62 12.98 -10.88 7.09
C VAL A 62 13.20 -10.83 8.61
N ASP A 63 14.44 -10.59 9.04
CA ASP A 63 14.70 -10.26 10.45
C ASP A 63 14.19 -8.84 10.77
N MET A 64 12.87 -8.75 11.06
CA MET A 64 12.19 -7.47 11.35
C MET A 64 12.82 -6.77 12.57
N ALA A 65 13.29 -7.51 13.57
CA ALA A 65 13.90 -6.92 14.77
C ALA A 65 15.23 -6.23 14.44
N ALA A 66 16.09 -6.91 13.70
CA ALA A 66 17.37 -6.34 13.27
C ALA A 66 17.18 -5.14 12.31
N LEU A 67 16.22 -5.22 11.40
CA LEU A 67 15.90 -4.10 10.50
C LEU A 67 15.33 -2.90 11.25
N LYS A 68 14.46 -3.12 12.25
CA LYS A 68 13.99 -2.03 13.11
C LYS A 68 15.14 -1.38 13.87
N GLU A 69 16.01 -2.15 14.48
CA GLU A 69 17.19 -1.63 15.20
C GLU A 69 18.11 -0.83 14.25
N ALA A 70 18.22 -1.28 12.99
CA ALA A 70 18.98 -0.58 11.96
C ALA A 70 18.29 0.71 11.42
N GLY A 71 17.02 0.99 11.80
CA GLY A 71 16.34 2.25 11.53
C GLY A 71 15.12 2.15 10.60
N ALA A 72 14.59 0.96 10.32
CA ALA A 72 13.31 0.82 9.61
C ALA A 72 12.17 1.43 10.43
N CYS A 73 11.33 2.25 9.79
CA CYS A 73 10.20 2.92 10.45
C CYS A 73 8.91 2.08 10.45
N GLY A 74 8.85 1.02 9.67
CA GLY A 74 7.73 0.11 9.50
C GLY A 74 8.06 -0.93 8.44
N PHE A 75 7.10 -1.80 8.12
CA PHE A 75 7.30 -2.91 7.20
C PHE A 75 6.21 -2.97 6.14
N THR A 76 6.60 -3.33 4.91
CA THR A 76 5.70 -3.42 3.76
C THR A 76 6.29 -4.26 2.63
N ASP A 77 5.48 -5.06 1.98
CA ASP A 77 5.79 -5.66 0.69
C ASP A 77 5.07 -4.88 -0.45
N ASP A 78 5.02 -3.54 -0.35
CA ASP A 78 4.29 -2.67 -1.26
C ASP A 78 4.41 -3.08 -2.74
N GLY A 79 3.27 -3.03 -3.44
CA GLY A 79 3.11 -3.47 -4.82
C GLY A 79 2.89 -4.97 -4.98
N ILE A 80 3.09 -5.79 -3.91
CA ILE A 80 2.83 -7.23 -3.91
C ILE A 80 2.02 -7.59 -2.66
N PRO A 81 0.77 -8.08 -2.83
CA PRO A 81 -0.07 -8.44 -1.69
C PRO A 81 0.44 -9.70 -0.98
N LEU A 82 0.33 -9.73 0.34
CA LEU A 82 0.59 -10.94 1.13
C LEU A 82 -0.60 -11.89 1.05
N LEU A 83 -0.56 -12.84 0.11
CA LEU A 83 -1.70 -13.74 -0.14
C LEU A 83 -1.88 -14.81 0.93
N ASN A 84 -0.81 -15.24 1.60
CA ASN A 84 -0.90 -16.21 2.69
C ASN A 84 -1.35 -15.50 3.98
N ALA A 85 -2.58 -15.78 4.43
CA ALA A 85 -3.16 -15.14 5.60
C ALA A 85 -2.41 -15.46 6.91
N GLU A 86 -1.87 -16.68 7.07
CA GLU A 86 -1.09 -17.04 8.26
C GLU A 86 0.24 -16.26 8.30
N PHE A 87 0.91 -16.14 7.16
CA PHE A 87 2.14 -15.36 7.03
C PHE A 87 1.87 -13.88 7.36
N CYS A 88 0.82 -13.29 6.77
CA CYS A 88 0.42 -11.91 7.03
C CYS A 88 0.11 -11.68 8.53
N TYR A 89 -0.61 -12.60 9.16
CA TYR A 89 -0.95 -12.53 10.58
C TYR A 89 0.31 -12.58 11.49
N LYS A 90 1.25 -13.49 11.21
CA LYS A 90 2.53 -13.58 11.93
C LYS A 90 3.37 -12.31 11.77
N ALA A 91 3.44 -11.75 10.56
CA ALA A 91 4.13 -10.49 10.33
C ALA A 91 3.49 -9.32 11.12
N MET A 92 2.16 -9.27 11.21
CA MET A 92 1.45 -8.31 12.06
C MET A 92 1.79 -8.49 13.54
N GLU A 93 1.82 -9.73 14.06
CA GLU A 93 2.19 -10.01 15.46
C GLU A 93 3.65 -9.60 15.75
N ALA A 94 4.58 -9.89 14.82
CA ALA A 94 5.98 -9.49 14.94
C ALA A 94 6.11 -7.96 14.95
N ALA A 95 5.46 -7.25 14.03
CA ALA A 95 5.47 -5.79 13.96
C ALA A 95 4.90 -5.15 15.24
N LYS A 96 3.79 -5.70 15.77
CA LYS A 96 3.23 -5.27 17.05
C LYS A 96 4.21 -5.41 18.19
N ALA A 97 4.89 -6.55 18.29
CA ALA A 97 5.90 -6.79 19.35
C ALA A 97 7.05 -5.78 19.28
N LEU A 98 7.38 -5.31 18.07
CA LEU A 98 8.40 -4.29 17.82
C LEU A 98 7.87 -2.85 17.91
N ASN A 99 6.56 -2.67 18.08
CA ASN A 99 5.88 -1.37 18.10
C ASN A 99 6.18 -0.53 16.83
N VAL A 100 5.96 -1.15 15.68
CA VAL A 100 6.07 -0.52 14.35
C VAL A 100 4.85 -0.87 13.48
N PRO A 101 4.45 -0.01 12.53
CA PRO A 101 3.34 -0.29 11.65
C PRO A 101 3.69 -1.31 10.56
N VAL A 102 2.66 -2.00 10.07
CA VAL A 102 2.66 -2.75 8.82
C VAL A 102 1.79 -2.01 7.81
N SER A 103 2.30 -1.81 6.61
CA SER A 103 1.59 -1.15 5.51
C SER A 103 1.37 -2.14 4.37
N LEU A 104 0.12 -2.32 3.92
CA LEU A 104 -0.29 -3.40 3.04
C LEU A 104 -0.86 -2.89 1.72
N HIS A 105 -0.42 -3.50 0.63
CA HIS A 105 -0.95 -3.32 -0.72
C HIS A 105 -2.02 -4.38 -0.98
N GLU A 106 -3.26 -3.94 -1.20
CA GLU A 106 -4.42 -4.81 -1.21
C GLU A 106 -4.99 -4.96 -2.63
N GLU A 107 -4.37 -5.79 -3.43
CA GLU A 107 -4.86 -6.15 -4.76
C GLU A 107 -4.67 -7.65 -5.02
N ASP A 108 -5.73 -8.46 -4.85
CA ASP A 108 -5.68 -9.90 -5.11
C ASP A 108 -5.54 -10.17 -6.63
N PRO A 109 -4.38 -10.69 -7.08
CA PRO A 109 -4.12 -10.92 -8.49
C PRO A 109 -5.03 -11.99 -9.11
N ALA A 110 -5.70 -12.82 -8.30
CA ALA A 110 -6.64 -13.83 -8.81
C ALA A 110 -7.83 -13.21 -9.57
N PHE A 111 -8.22 -11.98 -9.21
CA PHE A 111 -9.32 -11.27 -9.87
C PHE A 111 -8.84 -10.37 -11.02
N ILE A 112 -7.56 -10.08 -11.13
CA ILE A 112 -7.01 -9.06 -12.02
C ILE A 112 -6.51 -9.70 -13.32
N ARG A 113 -6.93 -9.15 -14.48
CA ARG A 113 -6.40 -9.54 -15.79
C ARG A 113 -5.65 -8.42 -16.48
N ASN A 114 -6.06 -7.19 -16.26
CA ASN A 114 -5.35 -5.97 -16.65
C ASN A 114 -5.30 -5.00 -15.48
N ASN A 115 -4.11 -4.69 -15.02
CA ASN A 115 -3.90 -3.64 -14.03
C ASN A 115 -4.08 -2.25 -14.65
N GLY A 116 -4.49 -1.30 -13.80
CA GLY A 116 -4.52 0.11 -14.14
C GLY A 116 -5.80 0.58 -14.83
N ILE A 117 -6.80 -0.30 -14.98
CA ILE A 117 -8.15 0.07 -15.40
C ILE A 117 -9.17 -0.65 -14.52
N ASN A 118 -10.20 0.06 -14.06
CA ASN A 118 -11.32 -0.52 -13.34
C ASN A 118 -12.09 -1.49 -14.23
N HIS A 119 -12.51 -2.66 -13.69
CA HIS A 119 -13.46 -3.52 -14.40
C HIS A 119 -14.87 -3.01 -14.16
N GLY A 120 -15.48 -2.43 -15.17
CA GLY A 120 -16.79 -1.80 -15.15
C GLY A 120 -17.11 -1.15 -16.49
N LYS A 121 -17.97 -0.12 -16.46
CA LYS A 121 -18.50 0.52 -17.66
C LYS A 121 -17.41 0.92 -18.68
N VAL A 122 -16.34 1.57 -18.23
CA VAL A 122 -15.27 2.06 -19.12
C VAL A 122 -14.47 0.91 -19.72
N SER A 123 -14.13 -0.10 -18.94
CA SER A 123 -13.42 -1.30 -19.44
C SER A 123 -14.26 -2.09 -20.44
N ASP A 124 -15.58 -2.18 -20.22
CA ASP A 124 -16.51 -2.84 -21.14
C ASP A 124 -16.61 -2.08 -22.47
N GLU A 125 -16.69 -0.75 -22.43
CA GLU A 125 -16.68 0.10 -23.63
C GLU A 125 -15.39 -0.06 -24.43
N LEU A 126 -14.25 -0.25 -23.76
CA LEU A 126 -12.95 -0.46 -24.40
C LEU A 126 -12.69 -1.93 -24.78
N GLY A 127 -13.57 -2.86 -24.44
CA GLY A 127 -13.38 -4.29 -24.68
C GLY A 127 -12.23 -4.91 -23.87
N ILE A 128 -11.93 -4.35 -22.70
CA ILE A 128 -10.80 -4.76 -21.84
C ILE A 128 -11.36 -5.29 -20.51
N TYR A 129 -10.94 -6.48 -20.09
CA TYR A 129 -11.22 -6.92 -18.73
C TYR A 129 -10.21 -6.28 -17.76
N GLY A 130 -10.71 -5.44 -16.84
CA GLY A 130 -9.89 -4.67 -15.92
C GLY A 130 -9.62 -5.37 -14.58
N SER A 131 -9.35 -4.55 -13.56
CA SER A 131 -9.21 -4.93 -12.15
C SER A 131 -10.51 -4.58 -11.41
N PRO A 132 -11.36 -5.56 -11.06
CA PRO A 132 -12.59 -5.31 -10.33
C PRO A 132 -12.30 -4.89 -8.87
N SER A 133 -13.18 -4.10 -8.27
CA SER A 133 -13.02 -3.62 -6.89
C SER A 133 -12.92 -4.75 -5.85
N ILE A 134 -13.54 -5.91 -6.13
CA ILE A 134 -13.44 -7.09 -5.27
C ILE A 134 -11.99 -7.56 -5.05
N ALA A 135 -11.07 -7.26 -5.98
CA ALA A 135 -9.66 -7.57 -5.82
C ALA A 135 -9.05 -6.85 -4.60
N GLU A 136 -9.45 -5.59 -4.38
CA GLU A 136 -9.06 -4.81 -3.20
C GLU A 136 -9.91 -5.22 -1.97
N GLU A 137 -11.21 -5.24 -2.13
CA GLU A 137 -12.17 -5.44 -1.04
C GLU A 137 -11.98 -6.76 -0.29
N SER A 138 -11.64 -7.84 -0.99
CA SER A 138 -11.43 -9.16 -0.40
C SER A 138 -10.21 -9.20 0.52
N LEU A 139 -9.10 -8.60 0.11
CA LEU A 139 -7.90 -8.54 0.94
C LEU A 139 -8.07 -7.53 2.08
N VAL A 140 -8.65 -6.35 1.83
CA VAL A 140 -8.97 -5.38 2.89
C VAL A 140 -9.87 -6.00 3.96
N ALA A 141 -10.90 -6.77 3.59
CA ALA A 141 -11.76 -7.45 4.56
C ALA A 141 -11.00 -8.45 5.43
N ARG A 142 -10.13 -9.27 4.79
CA ARG A 142 -9.26 -10.22 5.49
C ARG A 142 -8.33 -9.51 6.46
N ASP A 143 -7.61 -8.48 5.97
CA ASP A 143 -6.53 -7.88 6.72
C ASP A 143 -7.02 -6.93 7.82
N CYS A 144 -8.18 -6.32 7.65
CA CYS A 144 -8.88 -5.66 8.75
C CYS A 144 -9.21 -6.62 9.90
N LEU A 145 -9.65 -7.86 9.59
CA LEU A 145 -9.88 -8.89 10.60
C LEU A 145 -8.57 -9.35 11.27
N LEU A 146 -7.51 -9.54 10.49
CA LEU A 146 -6.19 -9.91 11.02
C LEU A 146 -5.63 -8.80 11.92
N ALA A 147 -5.78 -7.53 11.53
CA ALA A 147 -5.39 -6.37 12.33
C ALA A 147 -6.14 -6.32 13.66
N LEU A 148 -7.47 -6.55 13.65
CA LEU A 148 -8.27 -6.62 14.87
C LEU A 148 -7.79 -7.73 15.82
N ARG A 149 -7.42 -8.89 15.27
CA ARG A 149 -7.01 -10.06 16.07
C ARG A 149 -5.58 -9.97 16.59
N SER A 150 -4.65 -9.50 15.78
CA SER A 150 -3.26 -9.28 16.18
C SER A 150 -3.11 -8.07 17.10
N GLY A 151 -3.97 -7.05 16.93
CA GLY A 151 -3.86 -5.73 17.56
C GLY A 151 -2.64 -4.96 17.07
N ALA A 152 -2.14 -5.26 15.87
CA ALA A 152 -1.08 -4.53 15.20
C ALA A 152 -1.57 -3.17 14.70
N ASP A 153 -0.64 -2.25 14.49
CA ASP A 153 -0.85 -0.99 13.78
C ASP A 153 -0.73 -1.27 12.28
N VAL A 154 -1.86 -1.18 11.56
CA VAL A 154 -1.94 -1.55 10.15
C VAL A 154 -2.42 -0.38 9.31
N VAL A 155 -1.72 -0.12 8.21
CA VAL A 155 -2.06 0.88 7.21
C VAL A 155 -2.49 0.17 5.92
N ILE A 156 -3.72 0.40 5.47
CA ILE A 156 -4.19 -0.01 4.15
C ILE A 156 -3.78 1.08 3.15
N GLN A 157 -2.89 0.73 2.24
CA GLN A 157 -2.35 1.68 1.26
C GLN A 157 -3.37 2.03 0.18
N HIS A 158 -3.26 3.24 -0.38
CA HIS A 158 -3.92 3.74 -1.61
C HIS A 158 -5.33 3.17 -1.85
N ILE A 159 -6.20 3.22 -0.86
CA ILE A 159 -7.57 2.70 -0.94
C ILE A 159 -8.33 3.33 -2.12
N SER A 160 -8.99 2.51 -2.93
CA SER A 160 -9.68 2.95 -4.14
C SER A 160 -11.18 2.64 -4.14
N SER A 161 -11.64 1.65 -3.38
CA SER A 161 -13.04 1.23 -3.30
C SER A 161 -13.79 1.85 -2.12
N GLY A 162 -15.02 2.29 -2.36
CA GLY A 162 -15.91 2.75 -1.30
C GLY A 162 -16.28 1.66 -0.30
N VAL A 163 -16.35 0.39 -0.71
CA VAL A 163 -16.58 -0.75 0.18
C VAL A 163 -15.39 -0.95 1.12
N SER A 164 -14.16 -0.80 0.61
CA SER A 164 -12.96 -0.86 1.44
C SER A 164 -12.95 0.21 2.52
N VAL A 165 -13.41 1.43 2.22
CA VAL A 165 -13.57 2.50 3.22
C VAL A 165 -14.53 2.08 4.35
N GLU A 166 -15.68 1.48 4.01
CA GLU A 166 -16.64 1.01 5.01
C GLU A 166 -16.11 -0.16 5.83
N LEU A 167 -15.33 -1.05 5.24
CA LEU A 167 -14.63 -2.13 5.97
C LEU A 167 -13.68 -1.54 7.01
N VAL A 168 -12.82 -0.62 6.63
CA VAL A 168 -11.90 0.05 7.55
C VAL A 168 -12.67 0.76 8.67
N ARG A 169 -13.73 1.52 8.36
CA ARG A 169 -14.59 2.18 9.37
C ARG A 169 -15.19 1.20 10.35
N THR A 170 -15.69 0.08 9.84
CA THR A 170 -16.32 -0.97 10.66
C THR A 170 -15.32 -1.58 11.63
N TYR A 171 -14.15 -2.00 11.16
CA TYR A 171 -13.16 -2.63 12.01
C TYR A 171 -12.48 -1.64 12.99
N LYS A 172 -12.35 -0.36 12.63
CA LYS A 172 -11.96 0.70 13.59
C LYS A 172 -12.97 0.81 14.74
N LYS A 173 -14.27 0.78 14.46
CA LYS A 173 -15.33 0.76 15.51
C LYS A 173 -15.26 -0.47 16.39
N LEU A 174 -14.80 -1.61 15.87
CA LEU A 174 -14.58 -2.84 16.64
C LEU A 174 -13.28 -2.81 17.46
N GLY A 175 -12.46 -1.77 17.33
CA GLY A 175 -11.24 -1.57 18.11
C GLY A 175 -9.95 -1.95 17.40
N ALA A 176 -9.98 -2.24 16.10
CA ALA A 176 -8.74 -2.45 15.33
C ALA A 176 -7.95 -1.15 15.19
N ASN A 177 -6.63 -1.23 15.34
CA ASN A 177 -5.72 -0.10 15.09
C ASN A 177 -5.39 -0.04 13.60
N LEU A 178 -6.31 0.57 12.84
CA LEU A 178 -6.28 0.66 11.39
C LEU A 178 -6.16 2.10 10.91
N HIS A 179 -5.38 2.28 9.87
CA HIS A 179 -5.28 3.51 9.09
C HIS A 179 -5.48 3.17 7.62
N ALA A 180 -5.89 4.14 6.82
CA ALA A 180 -5.99 4.00 5.37
C ALA A 180 -5.45 5.24 4.69
N GLU A 181 -4.83 5.07 3.55
CA GLU A 181 -4.33 6.15 2.71
C GLU A 181 -5.20 6.30 1.47
N ALA A 182 -5.42 7.52 1.03
CA ALA A 182 -5.99 7.83 -0.27
C ALA A 182 -5.02 8.69 -1.08
N THR A 183 -4.82 8.34 -2.34
CA THR A 183 -3.95 9.13 -3.21
C THR A 183 -4.72 10.31 -3.82
N PRO A 184 -4.04 11.40 -4.21
CA PRO A 184 -4.67 12.55 -4.86
C PRO A 184 -5.51 12.17 -6.09
N HIS A 185 -5.06 11.22 -6.89
CA HIS A 185 -5.79 10.79 -8.08
C HIS A 185 -7.08 10.01 -7.75
N HIS A 186 -7.12 9.22 -6.66
CA HIS A 186 -8.31 8.47 -6.27
C HIS A 186 -9.44 9.35 -5.73
N PHE A 187 -9.15 10.49 -5.12
CA PHE A 187 -10.21 11.43 -4.71
C PHE A 187 -10.48 12.56 -5.71
N SER A 188 -9.66 12.70 -6.77
CA SER A 188 -9.82 13.76 -7.78
C SER A 188 -10.40 13.28 -9.10
N LEU A 189 -10.19 12.01 -9.49
CA LEU A 189 -10.53 11.44 -10.79
C LEU A 189 -11.41 10.20 -10.65
N THR A 190 -12.06 9.84 -11.75
CA THR A 190 -12.84 8.60 -11.91
C THR A 190 -12.33 7.79 -13.08
N GLU A 191 -12.86 6.56 -13.26
CA GLU A 191 -12.57 5.71 -14.42
C GLU A 191 -12.79 6.38 -15.77
N ASP A 192 -13.70 7.38 -15.85
CA ASP A 192 -13.96 8.15 -17.07
C ASP A 192 -12.71 8.90 -17.59
N ALA A 193 -11.73 9.17 -16.71
CA ALA A 193 -10.47 9.78 -17.10
C ALA A 193 -9.69 8.92 -18.11
N VAL A 194 -9.89 7.59 -18.11
CA VAL A 194 -9.26 6.68 -19.08
C VAL A 194 -9.76 6.94 -20.50
N LEU A 195 -11.05 7.23 -20.69
CA LEU A 195 -11.61 7.57 -22.01
C LEU A 195 -11.00 8.85 -22.56
N LYS A 196 -10.68 9.81 -21.67
CA LYS A 196 -10.14 11.12 -22.06
C LYS A 196 -8.62 11.13 -22.24
N HIS A 197 -7.89 10.39 -21.39
CA HIS A 197 -6.43 10.48 -21.26
C HIS A 197 -5.71 9.17 -21.61
N GLY A 198 -6.44 8.09 -21.89
CA GLY A 198 -5.86 6.79 -22.23
C GLY A 198 -4.93 6.29 -21.14
N THR A 199 -3.76 5.84 -21.53
CA THR A 199 -2.76 5.26 -20.61
C THR A 199 -2.19 6.25 -19.58
N LEU A 200 -2.35 7.56 -19.78
CA LEU A 200 -1.95 8.56 -18.78
C LEU A 200 -2.87 8.54 -17.54
N ALA A 201 -4.05 7.93 -17.64
CA ALA A 201 -4.97 7.73 -16.53
C ALA A 201 -4.89 6.31 -15.93
N LYS A 202 -3.91 5.49 -16.34
CA LYS A 202 -3.66 4.19 -15.71
C LYS A 202 -3.07 4.40 -14.31
N MET A 203 -3.77 3.84 -13.30
CA MET A 203 -3.34 3.84 -11.90
C MET A 203 -3.42 2.42 -11.34
N ASN A 204 -2.63 2.13 -10.33
CA ASN A 204 -2.66 0.84 -9.63
C ASN A 204 -2.66 1.10 -8.12
N PRO A 205 -3.77 0.86 -7.40
CA PRO A 205 -5.10 0.42 -7.90
C PRO A 205 -5.72 1.40 -8.91
N PRO A 206 -6.67 0.93 -9.76
CA PRO A 206 -7.24 1.78 -10.81
C PRO A 206 -8.18 2.86 -10.25
N LEU A 207 -8.37 3.91 -11.03
CA LEU A 207 -9.42 4.90 -10.80
C LEU A 207 -10.77 4.20 -10.85
N ARG A 208 -11.61 4.41 -9.84
CA ARG A 208 -12.91 3.76 -9.69
C ARG A 208 -14.07 4.67 -10.13
N THR A 209 -15.27 4.27 -9.78
CA THR A 209 -16.49 5.01 -10.09
C THR A 209 -16.61 6.32 -9.30
N GLU A 210 -17.49 7.22 -9.73
CA GLU A 210 -17.80 8.42 -8.95
C GLU A 210 -18.36 8.09 -7.56
N LYS A 211 -19.11 6.98 -7.44
CA LYS A 211 -19.62 6.52 -6.14
C LYS A 211 -18.47 6.15 -5.19
N ASP A 212 -17.44 5.46 -5.67
CA ASP A 212 -16.27 5.12 -4.88
C ASP A 212 -15.50 6.38 -4.47
N ARG A 213 -15.27 7.28 -5.44
CA ARG A 213 -14.60 8.57 -5.18
C ARG A 213 -15.27 9.36 -4.06
N GLN A 214 -16.61 9.44 -4.06
CA GLN A 214 -17.37 10.14 -3.00
C GLN A 214 -17.26 9.46 -1.64
N GLN A 215 -17.02 8.17 -1.57
CA GLN A 215 -16.80 7.47 -0.30
C GLN A 215 -15.38 7.68 0.24
N ILE A 216 -14.42 7.96 -0.62
CA ILE A 216 -13.03 8.24 -0.23
C ILE A 216 -12.88 9.66 0.35
N ILE A 217 -13.67 10.64 -0.15
CA ILE A 217 -13.71 12.02 0.33
C ILE A 217 -14.43 12.11 1.68
#